data_eb9c5a02543a550d2fdb1d7af7877585
#
_entry.id   eb9c5a02543a550d2fdb1d7af7877585
#
_cell.length_a   1.000
_cell.length_b   1.000
_cell.length_c   1.000
_cell.angle_alpha   90.00
_cell.angle_beta   90.00
_cell.angle_gamma   90.00
#
_symmetry.space_group_name_H-M   'P 1'
#
loop_
_entity.id
_entity.type
_entity.pdbx_description
1 polymer ?
#
loop_
_entity_poly.entity_id
_entity_poly.type
_entity_poly.pdbx_seq_one_letter_code
_entity_poly.pdbx_strand_id
1 'polypeptide(L)'
;MNSLKTDDFDFELDESLIAQFPLKDRSSSKLLVVNRENFDLEHKNFKNIVDYIKKDDVLVINDTKVIPARLFGARHGKEEAIEVLLLKKHEDNTWETLVKPGKKMKIGSKVEFGNGKLLGEVVGISEEGERFVKFSYDGIFEEILDELGTMPLPPYIHEKLEERDRYQTVYAKHNGSAAAPTAGLHFTDELLKELQEKGIKIARVTLHVGLGTFRPVKVDNVLEHKMHDEYYEISEESVEVINSAKEKGNRIFAVGTTSVRTLETVYKKFGKLVACKGNTDIFIYPGFEFKVVDCLITNFHLPKSTLIMLVSAFASKEIIMNAYNEATKNKYRFFSFGDAMLIKKEK
;
A
#
# COMPACT_ATOMS: atom_id res chain seq x y z
N MET A 1 0.33 32.04 3.62
CA MET A 1 0.05 30.59 3.79
C MET A 1 1.16 30.03 4.63
N ASN A 2 0.87 29.45 5.80
CA ASN A 2 1.91 28.77 6.59
C ASN A 2 2.46 27.63 5.75
N SER A 3 3.79 27.57 5.59
CA SER A 3 4.44 26.46 4.88
C SER A 3 4.19 25.19 5.65
N LEU A 4 3.58 24.20 5.02
CA LEU A 4 3.37 22.87 5.60
C LEU A 4 4.71 22.15 5.58
N LYS A 5 5.30 21.91 6.75
CA LYS A 5 6.62 21.27 6.88
C LYS A 5 6.50 19.77 7.10
N THR A 6 7.45 19.02 6.57
CA THR A 6 7.55 17.57 6.80
C THR A 6 7.68 17.25 8.29
N ASP A 7 8.42 18.08 9.04
CA ASP A 7 8.58 17.95 10.51
C ASP A 7 7.27 18.14 11.28
N ASP A 8 6.25 18.78 10.71
CA ASP A 8 4.92 18.89 11.33
C ASP A 8 4.22 17.54 11.51
N PHE A 9 4.70 16.50 10.82
CA PHE A 9 4.20 15.12 10.83
C PHE A 9 5.15 14.14 11.52
N ASP A 10 6.04 14.66 12.36
CA ASP A 10 6.92 13.86 13.17
C ASP A 10 6.26 13.47 14.50
N PHE A 11 6.60 12.31 15.01
CA PHE A 11 6.25 11.82 16.34
C PHE A 11 7.28 10.83 16.84
N GLU A 12 7.42 10.72 18.14
CA GLU A 12 8.31 9.73 18.75
C GLU A 12 7.71 8.33 18.62
N LEU A 13 8.47 7.42 18.01
CA LEU A 13 8.10 6.02 17.88
C LEU A 13 9.22 5.15 18.42
N ASP A 14 8.92 4.35 19.44
CA ASP A 14 9.81 3.30 19.90
C ASP A 14 9.89 2.21 18.83
N GLU A 15 11.08 1.91 18.35
CA GLU A 15 11.33 0.89 17.31
C GLU A 15 10.80 -0.50 17.71
N SER A 16 10.70 -0.79 19.02
CA SER A 16 10.13 -2.05 19.51
C SER A 16 8.64 -2.21 19.19
N LEU A 17 7.95 -1.13 18.85
CA LEU A 17 6.54 -1.15 18.41
C LEU A 17 6.40 -1.48 16.92
N ILE A 18 7.48 -1.50 16.16
CA ILE A 18 7.46 -1.88 14.74
C ILE A 18 7.28 -3.38 14.62
N ALA A 19 6.13 -3.81 14.12
CA ALA A 19 5.81 -5.24 14.01
C ALA A 19 6.69 -5.94 12.97
N GLN A 20 7.48 -6.92 13.42
CA GLN A 20 8.34 -7.73 12.55
C GLN A 20 7.61 -8.95 11.98
N PHE A 21 6.55 -9.42 12.65
CA PHE A 21 5.78 -10.61 12.26
C PHE A 21 4.28 -10.32 12.24
N PRO A 22 3.52 -10.94 11.32
CA PRO A 22 2.07 -10.91 11.36
C PRO A 22 1.56 -11.70 12.57
N LEU A 23 0.41 -11.30 13.11
CA LEU A 23 -0.30 -12.10 14.11
C LEU A 23 -0.78 -13.42 13.50
N LYS A 24 -0.83 -14.49 14.27
CA LYS A 24 -1.32 -15.80 13.80
C LYS A 24 -2.76 -15.68 13.27
N ASP A 25 -3.64 -15.05 14.03
CA ASP A 25 -4.98 -14.66 13.57
C ASP A 25 -4.95 -13.18 13.13
N ARG A 26 -5.23 -12.93 11.84
CA ARG A 26 -5.20 -11.59 11.23
C ARG A 26 -6.19 -10.64 11.89
N SER A 27 -7.39 -11.13 12.23
CA SER A 27 -8.48 -10.33 12.79
C SER A 27 -8.34 -10.04 14.29
N SER A 28 -7.37 -10.65 14.97
CA SER A 28 -7.07 -10.42 16.39
C SER A 28 -6.25 -9.16 16.66
N SER A 29 -5.76 -8.46 15.64
CA SER A 29 -5.06 -7.19 15.80
C SER A 29 -5.92 -6.16 16.54
N LYS A 30 -5.27 -5.21 17.23
CA LYS A 30 -5.98 -4.08 17.84
C LYS A 30 -6.55 -3.17 16.76
N LEU A 31 -7.67 -2.54 17.07
CA LEU A 31 -8.32 -1.51 16.26
C LEU A 31 -8.50 -0.26 17.10
N LEU A 32 -7.87 0.84 16.71
CA LEU A 32 -8.15 2.15 17.27
C LEU A 32 -9.23 2.83 16.40
N VAL A 33 -10.40 3.04 16.98
CA VAL A 33 -11.47 3.78 16.31
C VAL A 33 -11.32 5.25 16.62
N VAL A 34 -11.21 6.07 15.60
CA VAL A 34 -10.98 7.52 15.68
C VAL A 34 -12.18 8.23 15.07
N ASN A 35 -12.82 9.08 15.85
CA ASN A 35 -13.81 10.00 15.33
C ASN A 35 -13.09 11.19 14.67
N ARG A 36 -13.33 11.44 13.38
CA ARG A 36 -12.63 12.51 12.64
C ARG A 36 -13.18 13.91 12.89
N GLU A 37 -14.24 14.04 13.67
CA GLU A 37 -14.90 15.32 13.99
C GLU A 37 -14.57 15.82 15.40
N ASN A 38 -14.07 14.93 16.25
CA ASN A 38 -13.67 15.24 17.63
C ASN A 38 -12.47 14.36 18.03
N PHE A 39 -12.08 14.40 19.32
CA PHE A 39 -10.95 13.63 19.84
C PHE A 39 -11.36 12.28 20.47
N ASP A 40 -12.56 11.79 20.21
CA ASP A 40 -13.04 10.53 20.77
C ASP A 40 -12.31 9.35 20.15
N LEU A 41 -11.81 8.46 21.00
CA LEU A 41 -11.08 7.26 20.68
C LEU A 41 -11.72 6.04 21.36
N GLU A 42 -11.81 4.93 20.62
CA GLU A 42 -12.24 3.64 21.17
C GLU A 42 -11.20 2.56 20.89
N HIS A 43 -10.87 1.75 21.88
CA HIS A 43 -9.97 0.60 21.74
C HIS A 43 -10.77 -0.68 21.53
N LYS A 44 -10.55 -1.35 20.43
CA LYS A 44 -11.24 -2.58 20.02
C LYS A 44 -10.25 -3.60 19.45
N ASN A 45 -10.76 -4.76 19.06
CA ASN A 45 -10.05 -5.69 18.18
C ASN A 45 -10.58 -5.53 16.75
N PHE A 46 -9.78 -5.87 15.75
CA PHE A 46 -10.17 -5.68 14.34
C PHE A 46 -11.45 -6.43 13.97
N LYS A 47 -11.69 -7.61 14.53
CA LYS A 47 -12.95 -8.35 14.34
C LYS A 47 -14.21 -7.54 14.66
N ASN A 48 -14.10 -6.52 15.54
CA ASN A 48 -15.22 -5.64 15.86
C ASN A 48 -15.52 -4.61 14.76
N ILE A 49 -14.80 -4.63 13.63
CA ILE A 49 -15.08 -3.74 12.49
C ILE A 49 -16.52 -3.90 11.99
N VAL A 50 -17.10 -5.10 12.15
CA VAL A 50 -18.49 -5.40 11.78
C VAL A 50 -19.51 -4.54 12.54
N ASP A 51 -19.19 -4.03 13.72
CA ASP A 51 -20.08 -3.19 14.53
C ASP A 51 -20.18 -1.75 13.98
N TYR A 52 -19.20 -1.32 13.18
CA TYR A 52 -19.10 0.03 12.65
C TYR A 52 -19.62 0.19 11.23
N ILE A 53 -19.76 -0.91 10.48
CA ILE A 53 -20.23 -0.90 9.10
C ILE A 53 -21.69 -1.33 9.08
N LYS A 54 -22.55 -0.50 8.51
CA LYS A 54 -24.00 -0.74 8.46
C LYS A 54 -24.41 -1.42 7.15
N LYS A 55 -25.58 -2.05 7.15
CA LYS A 55 -26.19 -2.58 5.94
C LYS A 55 -26.21 -1.50 4.84
N ASP A 56 -25.93 -1.92 3.61
CA ASP A 56 -25.84 -1.10 2.40
C ASP A 56 -24.65 -0.12 2.33
N ASP A 57 -23.81 0.00 3.37
CA ASP A 57 -22.50 0.63 3.23
C ASP A 57 -21.63 -0.19 2.26
N VAL A 58 -20.63 0.45 1.67
CA VAL A 58 -19.69 -0.19 0.74
C VAL A 58 -18.30 -0.25 1.33
N LEU A 59 -17.72 -1.44 1.34
CA LEU A 59 -16.31 -1.68 1.68
C LEU A 59 -15.51 -1.75 0.38
N VAL A 60 -14.60 -0.80 0.15
CA VAL A 60 -13.74 -0.77 -1.03
C VAL A 60 -12.37 -1.34 -0.68
N ILE A 61 -12.00 -2.43 -1.34
CA ILE A 61 -10.76 -3.17 -1.12
C ILE A 61 -9.84 -3.11 -2.34
N ASN A 62 -8.53 -3.12 -2.13
CA ASN A 62 -7.53 -3.19 -3.19
C ASN A 62 -7.11 -4.64 -3.40
N ASP A 63 -7.48 -5.24 -4.52
CA ASP A 63 -7.26 -6.65 -4.86
C ASP A 63 -5.93 -6.92 -5.59
N THR A 64 -5.01 -5.97 -5.52
CA THR A 64 -3.65 -6.18 -6.04
C THR A 64 -2.97 -7.35 -5.37
N LYS A 65 -2.16 -8.09 -6.14
CA LYS A 65 -1.35 -9.21 -5.66
C LYS A 65 0.13 -8.87 -5.76
N VAL A 66 0.84 -9.06 -4.64
CA VAL A 66 2.30 -8.88 -4.59
C VAL A 66 2.97 -10.00 -5.38
N ILE A 67 3.88 -9.63 -6.26
CA ILE A 67 4.72 -10.59 -6.97
C ILE A 67 6.03 -10.81 -6.19
N PRO A 68 6.69 -11.96 -6.30
CA PRO A 68 7.99 -12.20 -5.67
C PRO A 68 9.09 -11.42 -6.40
N ALA A 69 9.00 -10.10 -6.31
CA ALA A 69 9.73 -9.13 -7.13
C ALA A 69 11.20 -8.99 -6.77
N ARG A 70 11.67 -9.61 -5.68
CA ARG A 70 13.07 -9.51 -5.24
C ARG A 70 13.86 -10.73 -5.70
N LEU A 71 14.79 -10.51 -6.59
CA LEU A 71 15.63 -11.52 -7.21
C LEU A 71 17.07 -11.41 -6.71
N PHE A 72 17.68 -12.55 -6.39
CA PHE A 72 19.09 -12.65 -6.04
C PHE A 72 19.81 -13.47 -7.11
N GLY A 73 20.84 -12.89 -7.69
CA GLY A 73 21.62 -13.51 -8.75
C GLY A 73 23.09 -13.17 -8.64
N ALA A 74 23.86 -13.56 -9.63
CA ALA A 74 25.26 -13.23 -9.76
C ALA A 74 25.52 -12.39 -11.02
N ARG A 75 26.48 -11.49 -10.98
CA ARG A 75 26.92 -10.80 -12.18
C ARG A 75 27.50 -11.81 -13.16
N HIS A 76 27.02 -11.79 -14.41
CA HIS A 76 27.46 -12.75 -15.43
C HIS A 76 28.97 -12.84 -15.54
N GLY A 77 29.54 -14.06 -15.44
CA GLY A 77 30.97 -14.33 -15.44
C GLY A 77 31.72 -13.92 -14.17
N LYS A 78 31.01 -13.62 -13.05
CA LYS A 78 31.59 -13.25 -11.75
C LYS A 78 30.76 -13.84 -10.60
N GLU A 79 31.39 -14.09 -9.46
CA GLU A 79 30.73 -14.55 -8.23
C GLU A 79 30.04 -13.42 -7.42
N GLU A 80 29.91 -12.24 -8.00
CA GLU A 80 29.46 -11.05 -7.35
C GLU A 80 27.94 -11.09 -7.17
N ALA A 81 27.46 -11.14 -5.92
CA ALA A 81 26.04 -11.17 -5.61
C ALA A 81 25.36 -9.84 -6.02
N ILE A 82 24.26 -9.95 -6.74
CA ILE A 82 23.43 -8.83 -7.20
C ILE A 82 21.99 -9.06 -6.74
N GLU A 83 21.42 -8.09 -6.05
CA GLU A 83 19.99 -8.02 -5.76
C GLU A 83 19.34 -7.15 -6.83
N VAL A 84 18.28 -7.66 -7.44
CA VAL A 84 17.41 -6.92 -8.37
C VAL A 84 15.99 -6.95 -7.85
N LEU A 85 15.40 -5.78 -7.66
CA LEU A 85 14.05 -5.59 -7.18
C LEU A 85 13.21 -4.97 -8.28
N LEU A 86 12.23 -5.72 -8.77
CA LEU A 86 11.33 -5.31 -9.83
C LEU A 86 10.34 -4.26 -9.30
N LEU A 87 10.16 -3.15 -10.03
CA LEU A 87 9.26 -2.06 -9.66
C LEU A 87 8.09 -1.95 -10.64
N LYS A 88 8.39 -1.71 -11.91
CA LYS A 88 7.38 -1.46 -12.95
C LYS A 88 7.75 -2.20 -14.23
N LYS A 89 6.78 -2.93 -14.78
CA LYS A 89 6.92 -3.60 -16.08
C LYS A 89 6.72 -2.59 -17.20
N HIS A 90 7.61 -2.62 -18.16
CA HIS A 90 7.51 -1.92 -19.44
C HIS A 90 7.31 -2.93 -20.59
N GLU A 91 7.29 -2.45 -21.81
CA GLU A 91 7.26 -3.28 -23.00
C GLU A 91 8.55 -4.10 -23.17
N ASP A 92 8.57 -5.07 -24.07
CA ASP A 92 9.74 -5.88 -24.45
C ASP A 92 10.47 -6.58 -23.28
N ASN A 93 9.72 -7.06 -22.28
CA ASN A 93 10.28 -7.69 -21.08
C ASN A 93 11.27 -6.81 -20.30
N THR A 94 11.17 -5.50 -20.45
CA THR A 94 11.96 -4.54 -19.69
C THR A 94 11.25 -4.16 -18.40
N TRP A 95 12.00 -4.08 -17.31
CA TRP A 95 11.51 -3.66 -16.00
C TRP A 95 12.35 -2.50 -15.46
N GLU A 96 11.68 -1.56 -14.89
CA GLU A 96 12.28 -0.60 -13.98
C GLU A 96 12.60 -1.30 -12.67
N THR A 97 13.82 -1.15 -12.17
CA THR A 97 14.32 -1.95 -11.04
C THR A 97 15.21 -1.15 -10.11
N LEU A 98 15.23 -1.53 -8.83
CA LEU A 98 16.33 -1.16 -7.94
C LEU A 98 17.36 -2.28 -7.94
N VAL A 99 18.64 -1.92 -8.10
CA VAL A 99 19.73 -2.88 -8.15
C VAL A 99 20.75 -2.59 -7.06
N LYS A 100 21.16 -3.61 -6.33
CA LYS A 100 22.16 -3.49 -5.27
C LYS A 100 23.26 -4.56 -5.42
N PRO A 101 24.54 -4.16 -5.47
CA PRO A 101 25.09 -2.80 -5.48
C PRO A 101 24.96 -2.12 -6.86
N GLY A 102 24.30 -0.95 -6.91
CA GLY A 102 24.01 -0.24 -8.17
C GLY A 102 25.26 0.23 -8.93
N LYS A 103 26.33 0.61 -8.21
CA LYS A 103 27.58 1.08 -8.84
C LYS A 103 28.24 0.05 -9.77
N LYS A 104 27.95 -1.24 -9.57
CA LYS A 104 28.51 -2.35 -10.32
C LYS A 104 27.69 -2.73 -11.55
N MET A 105 26.43 -2.26 -11.61
CA MET A 105 25.48 -2.55 -12.68
C MET A 105 25.28 -1.31 -13.54
N LYS A 106 26.21 -1.14 -14.52
CA LYS A 106 26.17 -0.11 -15.56
C LYS A 106 25.40 -0.62 -16.77
N ILE A 107 25.05 0.26 -17.71
CA ILE A 107 24.45 -0.13 -19.00
C ILE A 107 25.33 -1.20 -19.67
N GLY A 108 24.68 -2.25 -20.19
CA GLY A 108 25.32 -3.45 -20.77
C GLY A 108 25.77 -4.50 -19.74
N SER A 109 25.67 -4.23 -18.43
CA SER A 109 25.96 -5.25 -17.42
C SER A 109 24.86 -6.31 -17.39
N LYS A 110 25.28 -7.59 -17.24
CA LYS A 110 24.38 -8.75 -17.18
C LYS A 110 24.37 -9.39 -15.81
N VAL A 111 23.25 -9.89 -15.39
CA VAL A 111 23.02 -10.63 -14.14
C VAL A 111 22.28 -11.93 -14.44
N GLU A 112 22.74 -13.02 -13.83
CA GLU A 112 22.13 -14.35 -13.97
C GLU A 112 21.43 -14.76 -12.69
N PHE A 113 20.26 -15.38 -12.84
CA PHE A 113 19.46 -15.91 -11.76
C PHE A 113 19.15 -17.40 -12.03
N GLY A 114 19.11 -18.21 -10.97
CA GLY A 114 18.70 -19.61 -11.05
C GLY A 114 19.52 -20.43 -12.06
N ASN A 115 20.86 -20.28 -12.03
CA ASN A 115 21.77 -21.01 -12.95
C ASN A 115 21.42 -20.77 -14.43
N GLY A 116 21.14 -19.52 -14.80
CA GLY A 116 20.87 -19.14 -16.17
C GLY A 116 19.42 -19.25 -16.62
N LYS A 117 18.47 -19.65 -15.76
CA LYS A 117 17.04 -19.68 -16.09
C LYS A 117 16.48 -18.30 -16.43
N LEU A 118 17.04 -17.26 -15.82
CA LEU A 118 16.69 -15.87 -16.08
C LEU A 118 17.96 -15.04 -16.22
N LEU A 119 18.05 -14.31 -17.33
CA LEU A 119 19.15 -13.38 -17.59
C LEU A 119 18.59 -11.96 -17.67
N GLY A 120 19.17 -11.04 -16.90
CA GLY A 120 18.86 -9.61 -16.96
C GLY A 120 20.00 -8.81 -17.54
N GLU A 121 19.72 -7.87 -18.44
CA GLU A 121 20.68 -6.92 -18.98
C GLU A 121 20.25 -5.49 -18.69
N VAL A 122 21.13 -4.67 -18.12
CA VAL A 122 20.88 -3.25 -17.89
C VAL A 122 20.90 -2.51 -19.23
N VAL A 123 19.74 -2.02 -19.67
CA VAL A 123 19.58 -1.27 -20.93
C VAL A 123 19.48 0.24 -20.73
N GLY A 124 19.26 0.71 -19.51
CA GLY A 124 19.17 2.13 -19.18
C GLY A 124 19.30 2.40 -17.68
N ILE A 125 19.48 3.67 -17.33
CA ILE A 125 19.54 4.15 -15.93
C ILE A 125 18.75 5.46 -15.88
N SER A 126 17.80 5.58 -14.93
CA SER A 126 17.05 6.81 -14.69
C SER A 126 17.89 7.87 -13.97
N GLU A 127 17.43 9.12 -13.93
CA GLU A 127 18.04 10.21 -13.18
C GLU A 127 18.09 9.91 -11.67
N GLU A 128 17.11 9.15 -11.15
CA GLU A 128 17.02 8.73 -9.75
C GLU A 128 17.88 7.50 -9.42
N GLY A 129 18.53 6.94 -10.44
CA GLY A 129 19.47 5.82 -10.30
C GLY A 129 18.84 4.42 -10.40
N GLU A 130 17.57 4.31 -10.77
CA GLU A 130 16.91 3.06 -11.11
C GLU A 130 17.49 2.48 -12.41
N ARG A 131 17.45 1.15 -12.56
CA ARG A 131 17.92 0.46 -13.75
C ARG A 131 16.75 -0.04 -14.56
N PHE A 132 16.80 0.18 -15.85
CA PHE A 132 15.95 -0.53 -16.80
C PHE A 132 16.66 -1.82 -17.16
N VAL A 133 16.07 -2.95 -16.72
CA VAL A 133 16.62 -4.29 -16.96
C VAL A 133 15.73 -5.03 -17.93
N LYS A 134 16.29 -5.43 -19.06
CA LYS A 134 15.63 -6.30 -20.02
C LYS A 134 15.92 -7.76 -19.68
N PHE A 135 14.85 -8.55 -19.49
CA PHE A 135 14.96 -9.95 -19.12
C PHE A 135 14.83 -10.86 -20.36
N SER A 136 15.66 -11.89 -20.38
CA SER A 136 15.62 -12.99 -21.35
C SER A 136 15.45 -14.31 -20.61
N TYR A 137 14.50 -15.11 -21.03
CA TYR A 137 14.12 -16.37 -20.40
C TYR A 137 13.33 -17.23 -21.37
N ASP A 138 13.22 -18.54 -21.08
CA ASP A 138 12.36 -19.49 -21.77
C ASP A 138 11.16 -19.82 -20.86
N GLY A 139 9.94 -19.83 -21.42
CA GLY A 139 8.71 -20.15 -20.68
C GLY A 139 7.94 -18.93 -20.19
N ILE A 140 7.29 -19.06 -19.03
CA ILE A 140 6.41 -18.05 -18.44
C ILE A 140 7.16 -17.29 -17.36
N PHE A 141 7.25 -15.98 -17.49
CA PHE A 141 8.02 -15.12 -16.55
C PHE A 141 7.51 -15.21 -15.11
N GLU A 142 6.20 -15.27 -14.93
CA GLU A 142 5.54 -15.36 -13.65
C GLU A 142 5.93 -16.66 -12.90
N GLU A 143 6.03 -17.78 -13.60
CA GLU A 143 6.48 -19.07 -13.04
C GLU A 143 7.95 -19.02 -12.60
N ILE A 144 8.79 -18.36 -13.43
CA ILE A 144 10.20 -18.15 -13.09
C ILE A 144 10.34 -17.25 -11.86
N LEU A 145 9.52 -16.20 -11.76
CA LEU A 145 9.51 -15.34 -10.58
C LEU A 145 9.06 -16.10 -9.32
N ASP A 146 8.06 -16.97 -9.42
CA ASP A 146 7.59 -17.78 -8.29
C ASP A 146 8.67 -18.74 -7.80
N GLU A 147 9.49 -19.26 -8.71
CA GLU A 147 10.62 -20.12 -8.35
C GLU A 147 11.81 -19.36 -7.75
N LEU A 148 12.24 -18.28 -8.39
CA LEU A 148 13.50 -17.60 -8.07
C LEU A 148 13.34 -16.40 -7.15
N GLY A 149 12.17 -15.79 -7.15
CA GLY A 149 11.90 -14.56 -6.44
C GLY A 149 11.54 -14.74 -4.97
N THR A 150 11.72 -13.69 -4.21
CA THR A 150 11.27 -13.59 -2.82
C THR A 150 10.33 -12.40 -2.66
N MET A 151 9.45 -12.47 -1.64
CA MET A 151 8.53 -11.38 -1.33
C MET A 151 9.28 -10.12 -0.94
N PRO A 152 8.98 -8.98 -1.57
CA PRO A 152 9.68 -7.73 -1.33
C PRO A 152 9.15 -7.04 -0.07
N LEU A 153 9.53 -7.54 1.11
CA LEU A 153 9.14 -6.93 2.38
C LEU A 153 9.69 -5.49 2.48
N PRO A 154 8.95 -4.59 3.14
CA PRO A 154 9.42 -3.23 3.43
C PRO A 154 10.74 -3.21 4.21
N PRO A 155 11.56 -2.16 4.08
CA PRO A 155 12.91 -2.12 4.64
C PRO A 155 12.97 -2.13 6.18
N TYR A 156 11.87 -1.83 6.87
CA TYR A 156 11.79 -1.86 8.34
C TYR A 156 11.42 -3.26 8.89
N ILE A 157 11.13 -4.23 8.02
CA ILE A 157 10.97 -5.65 8.38
C ILE A 157 12.29 -6.32 8.10
N HIS A 158 12.98 -6.71 9.16
CA HIS A 158 14.30 -7.36 9.09
C HIS A 158 14.22 -8.86 9.21
N GLU A 159 13.11 -9.34 9.75
CA GLU A 159 12.86 -10.75 9.99
C GLU A 159 12.38 -11.46 8.71
N LYS A 160 12.79 -12.72 8.57
CA LYS A 160 12.40 -13.54 7.43
C LYS A 160 10.95 -13.99 7.59
N LEU A 161 10.14 -13.77 6.57
CA LEU A 161 8.78 -14.27 6.53
C LEU A 161 8.78 -15.77 6.18
N GLU A 162 8.28 -16.62 7.08
CA GLU A 162 8.23 -18.07 6.88
C GLU A 162 7.19 -18.44 5.80
N GLU A 163 6.00 -17.82 5.88
CA GLU A 163 4.88 -18.06 4.97
C GLU A 163 4.68 -16.87 4.04
N ARG A 164 4.97 -17.02 2.74
CA ARG A 164 4.84 -15.96 1.74
C ARG A 164 3.45 -15.33 1.70
N ASP A 165 2.40 -16.15 1.87
CA ASP A 165 1.00 -15.72 1.81
C ASP A 165 0.58 -14.83 2.99
N ARG A 166 1.42 -14.73 4.03
CA ARG A 166 1.16 -13.79 5.13
C ARG A 166 1.33 -12.34 4.73
N TYR A 167 2.06 -12.05 3.64
CA TYR A 167 2.19 -10.72 3.04
C TYR A 167 1.31 -10.56 1.81
N GLN A 168 0.15 -11.24 1.80
CA GLN A 168 -0.93 -11.11 0.81
C GLN A 168 -2.27 -10.94 1.52
N THR A 169 -3.18 -10.16 0.92
CA THR A 169 -4.58 -10.16 1.34
C THR A 169 -5.26 -11.45 0.89
N VAL A 170 -6.28 -11.91 1.63
CA VAL A 170 -7.06 -13.11 1.26
C VAL A 170 -7.81 -12.97 -0.07
N TYR A 171 -7.98 -11.74 -0.53
CA TYR A 171 -8.67 -11.38 -1.77
C TYR A 171 -7.73 -10.91 -2.89
N ALA A 172 -6.42 -11.08 -2.74
CA ALA A 172 -5.43 -10.69 -3.75
C ALA A 172 -5.66 -11.45 -5.07
N LYS A 173 -5.75 -10.73 -6.18
CA LYS A 173 -6.12 -11.28 -7.49
C LYS A 173 -5.18 -10.85 -8.63
N HIS A 174 -4.92 -9.56 -8.77
CA HIS A 174 -4.21 -8.99 -9.92
C HIS A 174 -2.72 -8.80 -9.63
N ASN A 175 -1.88 -9.61 -10.26
CA ASN A 175 -0.41 -9.55 -10.12
C ASN A 175 0.14 -8.21 -10.60
N GLY A 176 1.17 -7.68 -9.92
CA GLY A 176 1.89 -6.48 -10.38
C GLY A 176 2.39 -5.56 -9.27
N SER A 177 2.04 -5.82 -8.02
CA SER A 177 2.44 -4.99 -6.89
C SER A 177 3.79 -5.40 -6.31
N ALA A 178 4.62 -4.42 -5.96
CA ALA A 178 5.84 -4.63 -5.19
C ALA A 178 5.61 -4.60 -3.67
N ALA A 179 4.40 -4.23 -3.21
CA ALA A 179 4.04 -4.22 -1.79
C ALA A 179 2.56 -4.55 -1.58
N ALA A 180 2.22 -5.15 -0.44
CA ALA A 180 0.84 -5.46 -0.09
C ALA A 180 0.06 -4.20 0.33
N PRO A 181 -1.26 -4.13 0.04
CA PRO A 181 -2.15 -3.15 0.64
C PRO A 181 -2.43 -3.55 2.10
N THR A 182 -1.53 -3.19 3.01
CA THR A 182 -1.36 -3.81 4.33
C THR A 182 -2.56 -3.69 5.26
N ALA A 183 -3.40 -2.66 5.11
CA ALA A 183 -4.67 -2.56 5.84
C ALA A 183 -5.63 -3.73 5.51
N GLY A 184 -5.50 -4.31 4.33
CA GLY A 184 -6.26 -5.49 3.92
C GLY A 184 -5.80 -6.79 4.59
N LEU A 185 -4.59 -6.83 5.16
CA LEU A 185 -4.05 -8.01 5.83
C LEU A 185 -4.82 -8.40 7.10
N HIS A 186 -5.59 -7.49 7.66
CA HIS A 186 -6.41 -7.74 8.85
C HIS A 186 -7.67 -8.56 8.55
N PHE A 187 -8.12 -8.57 7.29
CA PHE A 187 -9.31 -9.31 6.89
C PHE A 187 -9.02 -10.79 6.71
N THR A 188 -10.00 -11.61 7.11
CA THR A 188 -10.08 -13.05 6.80
C THR A 188 -11.27 -13.29 5.87
N ASP A 189 -11.32 -14.46 5.24
CA ASP A 189 -12.47 -14.84 4.39
C ASP A 189 -13.75 -14.91 5.22
N GLU A 190 -13.68 -15.39 6.47
CA GLU A 190 -14.81 -15.48 7.39
C GLU A 190 -15.35 -14.09 7.73
N LEU A 191 -14.47 -13.13 8.04
CA LEU A 191 -14.86 -11.75 8.36
C LEU A 191 -15.50 -11.04 7.15
N LEU A 192 -14.96 -11.24 5.95
CA LEU A 192 -15.56 -10.71 4.73
C LEU A 192 -16.93 -11.32 4.44
N LYS A 193 -17.10 -12.63 4.68
CA LYS A 193 -18.37 -13.31 4.54
C LYS A 193 -19.39 -12.78 5.54
N GLU A 194 -19.01 -12.61 6.81
CA GLU A 194 -19.88 -12.04 7.85
C GLU A 194 -20.37 -10.62 7.45
N LEU A 195 -19.48 -9.77 6.93
CA LEU A 195 -19.84 -8.44 6.43
C LEU A 195 -20.84 -8.53 5.27
N GLN A 196 -20.65 -9.44 4.31
CA GLN A 196 -21.57 -9.64 3.19
C GLN A 196 -22.94 -10.17 3.66
N GLU A 197 -22.98 -11.11 4.60
CA GLU A 197 -24.21 -11.64 5.20
C GLU A 197 -24.98 -10.55 5.96
N LYS A 198 -24.28 -9.57 6.53
CA LYS A 198 -24.86 -8.37 7.14
C LYS A 198 -25.42 -7.37 6.10
N GLY A 199 -25.22 -7.62 4.81
CA GLY A 199 -25.70 -6.78 3.71
C GLY A 199 -24.75 -5.65 3.32
N ILE A 200 -23.48 -5.72 3.72
CA ILE A 200 -22.43 -4.79 3.30
C ILE A 200 -21.95 -5.20 1.91
N LYS A 201 -21.81 -4.24 1.00
CA LYS A 201 -21.35 -4.48 -0.35
C LYS A 201 -19.83 -4.35 -0.43
N ILE A 202 -19.19 -5.20 -1.20
CA ILE A 202 -17.75 -5.15 -1.44
C ILE A 202 -17.50 -4.69 -2.88
N ALA A 203 -16.83 -3.54 -3.04
CA ALA A 203 -16.31 -3.08 -4.31
C ALA A 203 -14.79 -3.28 -4.36
N ARG A 204 -14.25 -3.52 -5.55
CA ARG A 204 -12.82 -3.77 -5.75
C ARG A 204 -12.19 -2.69 -6.60
N VAL A 205 -11.00 -2.30 -6.20
CA VAL A 205 -10.09 -1.49 -7.01
C VAL A 205 -8.76 -2.23 -7.08
N THR A 206 -7.99 -1.97 -8.13
CA THR A 206 -6.60 -2.43 -8.23
C THR A 206 -5.71 -1.20 -8.20
N LEU A 207 -4.74 -1.17 -7.30
CA LEU A 207 -3.62 -0.23 -7.35
C LEU A 207 -2.35 -1.01 -7.05
N HIS A 208 -1.41 -1.02 -7.98
CA HIS A 208 -0.12 -1.67 -7.80
C HIS A 208 0.82 -0.74 -7.04
N VAL A 209 1.08 -1.12 -5.79
CA VAL A 209 1.91 -0.32 -4.87
C VAL A 209 3.38 -0.46 -5.24
N GLY A 210 4.01 0.66 -5.50
CA GLY A 210 5.45 0.75 -5.68
C GLY A 210 6.20 0.90 -4.35
N LEU A 211 7.48 0.56 -4.34
CA LEU A 211 8.31 0.70 -3.12
C LEU A 211 8.57 2.14 -2.71
N GLY A 212 8.30 3.10 -3.60
CA GLY A 212 8.37 4.53 -3.28
C GLY A 212 7.51 4.93 -2.08
N THR A 213 6.40 4.22 -1.85
CA THR A 213 5.49 4.43 -0.71
C THR A 213 6.17 4.27 0.66
N PHE A 214 7.27 3.49 0.74
CA PHE A 214 8.04 3.28 1.98
C PHE A 214 9.26 4.18 2.10
N ARG A 215 9.51 5.06 1.12
CA ARG A 215 10.62 6.03 1.21
C ARG A 215 10.18 7.22 2.06
N PRO A 216 11.01 7.67 3.02
CA PRO A 216 10.71 8.89 3.75
C PRO A 216 10.73 10.10 2.81
N VAL A 217 9.89 11.08 3.11
CA VAL A 217 9.90 12.38 2.44
C VAL A 217 11.22 13.08 2.75
N LYS A 218 11.94 13.52 1.71
CA LYS A 218 13.29 14.12 1.85
C LYS A 218 13.31 15.65 1.79
N VAL A 219 12.16 16.25 1.47
CA VAL A 219 12.01 17.70 1.34
C VAL A 219 11.46 18.30 2.63
N ASP A 220 11.88 19.51 2.97
CA ASP A 220 11.39 20.21 4.16
C ASP A 220 9.96 20.73 3.95
N ASN A 221 9.68 21.25 2.77
CA ASN A 221 8.35 21.72 2.39
C ASN A 221 7.57 20.59 1.72
N VAL A 222 6.47 20.20 2.33
CA VAL A 222 5.59 19.10 1.83
C VAL A 222 5.17 19.32 0.36
N LEU A 223 4.95 20.57 -0.06
CA LEU A 223 4.51 20.90 -1.41
C LEU A 223 5.54 20.63 -2.51
N GLU A 224 6.80 20.46 -2.15
CA GLU A 224 7.90 20.15 -3.07
C GLU A 224 8.06 18.64 -3.31
N HIS A 225 7.36 17.81 -2.52
CA HIS A 225 7.43 16.38 -2.67
C HIS A 225 6.74 15.90 -3.96
N LYS A 226 7.43 15.07 -4.72
CA LYS A 226 6.89 14.41 -5.92
C LYS A 226 6.55 12.95 -5.59
N MET A 227 5.29 12.60 -5.80
CA MET A 227 4.84 11.21 -5.65
C MET A 227 5.31 10.36 -6.83
N HIS A 228 5.60 9.10 -6.53
CA HIS A 228 5.81 8.10 -7.58
C HIS A 228 4.49 7.77 -8.26
N ASP A 229 4.60 7.47 -9.55
CA ASP A 229 3.47 7.09 -10.40
C ASP A 229 3.12 5.61 -10.17
N GLU A 230 1.86 5.31 -9.86
CA GLU A 230 1.36 3.96 -9.59
C GLU A 230 0.15 3.66 -10.48
N TYR A 231 0.14 2.44 -11.06
CA TYR A 231 -0.98 1.97 -11.87
C TYR A 231 -2.21 1.71 -11.02
N TYR A 232 -3.37 2.16 -11.50
CA TYR A 232 -4.66 1.84 -10.90
C TYR A 232 -5.70 1.42 -11.94
N GLU A 233 -6.71 0.67 -11.47
CA GLU A 233 -7.87 0.27 -12.23
C GLU A 233 -9.11 0.20 -11.33
N ILE A 234 -10.26 0.60 -11.87
CA ILE A 234 -11.59 0.43 -11.27
C ILE A 234 -12.57 -0.05 -12.34
N SER A 235 -13.28 -1.13 -12.04
CA SER A 235 -14.27 -1.75 -12.95
C SER A 235 -15.60 -1.02 -12.95
N GLU A 236 -16.40 -1.23 -13.99
CA GLU A 236 -17.76 -0.71 -14.10
C GLU A 236 -18.66 -1.21 -12.94
N GLU A 237 -18.59 -2.49 -12.61
CA GLU A 237 -19.32 -3.09 -11.47
C GLU A 237 -19.02 -2.36 -10.15
N SER A 238 -17.73 -2.09 -9.86
CA SER A 238 -17.32 -1.38 -8.65
C SER A 238 -17.83 0.06 -8.63
N VAL A 239 -17.80 0.74 -9.77
CA VAL A 239 -18.30 2.11 -9.91
C VAL A 239 -19.81 2.16 -9.67
N GLU A 240 -20.59 1.23 -10.24
CA GLU A 240 -22.05 1.15 -10.05
C GLU A 240 -22.40 0.93 -8.59
N VAL A 241 -21.73 -0.02 -7.91
CA VAL A 241 -21.93 -0.31 -6.49
C VAL A 241 -21.67 0.93 -5.62
N ILE A 242 -20.56 1.65 -5.87
CA ILE A 242 -20.19 2.83 -5.08
C ILE A 242 -21.14 3.99 -5.35
N ASN A 243 -21.43 4.29 -6.62
CA ASN A 243 -22.33 5.39 -6.98
C ASN A 243 -23.75 5.17 -6.42
N SER A 244 -24.29 3.94 -6.58
CA SER A 244 -25.60 3.59 -6.01
C SER A 244 -25.67 3.76 -4.48
N ALA A 245 -24.59 3.45 -3.78
CA ALA A 245 -24.52 3.65 -2.33
C ALA A 245 -24.48 5.13 -1.96
N LYS A 246 -23.68 5.93 -2.67
CA LYS A 246 -23.59 7.39 -2.44
C LYS A 246 -24.93 8.09 -2.72
N GLU A 247 -25.63 7.74 -3.79
CA GLU A 247 -26.96 8.28 -4.12
C GLU A 247 -27.99 8.02 -3.01
N LYS A 248 -27.87 6.87 -2.32
CA LYS A 248 -28.72 6.49 -1.18
C LYS A 248 -28.24 7.06 0.16
N GLY A 249 -27.14 7.82 0.17
CA GLY A 249 -26.54 8.37 1.39
C GLY A 249 -25.82 7.35 2.26
N ASN A 250 -25.47 6.16 1.72
CA ASN A 250 -24.67 5.16 2.40
C ASN A 250 -23.18 5.53 2.38
N ARG A 251 -22.41 5.00 3.32
CA ARG A 251 -21.00 5.36 3.51
C ARG A 251 -20.08 4.47 2.65
N ILE A 252 -18.99 5.08 2.22
CA ILE A 252 -17.92 4.41 1.51
C ILE A 252 -16.72 4.25 2.46
N PHE A 253 -16.44 3.00 2.82
CA PHE A 253 -15.29 2.62 3.63
C PHE A 253 -14.15 2.20 2.72
N ALA A 254 -13.07 2.95 2.71
CA ALA A 254 -11.86 2.57 1.99
C ALA A 254 -10.94 1.73 2.89
N VAL A 255 -10.53 0.57 2.40
CA VAL A 255 -9.52 -0.26 3.05
C VAL A 255 -8.15 0.08 2.47
N GLY A 256 -7.34 0.75 3.29
CA GLY A 256 -6.01 1.23 2.95
C GLY A 256 -5.99 2.55 2.18
N THR A 257 -4.87 3.23 2.31
CA THR A 257 -4.59 4.49 1.59
C THR A 257 -4.58 4.30 0.08
N THR A 258 -4.32 3.09 -0.41
CA THR A 258 -4.36 2.73 -1.84
C THR A 258 -5.77 2.84 -2.42
N SER A 259 -6.79 2.35 -1.69
CA SER A 259 -8.19 2.48 -2.10
C SER A 259 -8.62 3.95 -2.11
N VAL A 260 -8.21 4.74 -1.10
CA VAL A 260 -8.44 6.19 -1.08
C VAL A 260 -7.83 6.85 -2.32
N ARG A 261 -6.55 6.60 -2.58
CA ARG A 261 -5.82 7.21 -3.71
C ARG A 261 -6.46 6.87 -5.05
N THR A 262 -6.91 5.63 -5.24
CA THR A 262 -7.63 5.24 -6.46
C THR A 262 -8.92 6.03 -6.63
N LEU A 263 -9.80 6.00 -5.63
CA LEU A 263 -11.12 6.61 -5.70
C LEU A 263 -11.04 8.15 -5.90
N GLU A 264 -10.19 8.80 -5.10
CA GLU A 264 -10.04 10.25 -5.17
C GLU A 264 -9.30 10.70 -6.45
N THR A 265 -8.41 9.87 -7.02
CA THR A 265 -7.81 10.11 -8.33
C THR A 265 -8.86 10.12 -9.44
N VAL A 266 -9.72 9.09 -9.47
CA VAL A 266 -10.76 9.00 -10.49
C VAL A 266 -11.70 10.18 -10.39
N TYR A 267 -12.15 10.52 -9.18
CA TYR A 267 -13.01 11.68 -8.98
C TYR A 267 -12.33 12.99 -9.39
N LYS A 268 -11.07 13.20 -9.01
CA LYS A 268 -10.30 14.40 -9.38
C LYS A 268 -10.14 14.54 -10.89
N LYS A 269 -9.95 13.43 -11.62
CA LYS A 269 -9.76 13.43 -13.08
C LYS A 269 -11.06 13.67 -13.85
N PHE A 270 -12.18 13.09 -13.39
CA PHE A 270 -13.42 13.04 -14.17
C PHE A 270 -14.60 13.80 -13.54
N GLY A 271 -14.46 14.34 -12.32
CA GLY A 271 -15.56 14.99 -11.57
C GLY A 271 -16.62 14.00 -11.04
N LYS A 272 -16.47 12.72 -11.31
CA LYS A 272 -17.33 11.60 -10.88
C LYS A 272 -16.55 10.30 -10.92
N LEU A 273 -17.07 9.24 -10.30
CA LEU A 273 -16.51 7.91 -10.49
C LEU A 273 -16.93 7.33 -11.84
N VAL A 274 -15.95 6.83 -12.58
CA VAL A 274 -16.11 6.12 -13.85
C VAL A 274 -15.17 4.93 -13.91
N ALA A 275 -15.56 3.89 -14.64
CA ALA A 275 -14.67 2.77 -14.92
C ALA A 275 -13.49 3.24 -15.76
N CYS A 276 -12.29 3.02 -15.26
CA CYS A 276 -11.07 3.44 -15.95
C CYS A 276 -9.83 2.75 -15.39
N LYS A 277 -8.76 2.85 -16.13
CA LYS A 277 -7.40 2.48 -15.72
C LYS A 277 -6.43 3.58 -16.09
N GLY A 278 -5.32 3.62 -15.41
CA GLY A 278 -4.28 4.64 -15.65
C GLY A 278 -3.26 4.67 -14.54
N ASN A 279 -2.52 5.75 -14.49
CA ASN A 279 -1.55 5.99 -13.45
C ASN A 279 -1.96 7.16 -12.56
N THR A 280 -1.50 7.12 -11.31
CA THR A 280 -1.75 8.17 -10.31
C THR A 280 -0.48 8.51 -9.55
N ASP A 281 -0.21 9.79 -9.49
CA ASP A 281 0.77 10.44 -8.64
C ASP A 281 0.09 11.30 -7.55
N ILE A 282 -1.18 11.02 -7.26
CA ILE A 282 -1.95 11.85 -6.32
C ILE A 282 -1.26 11.92 -4.96
N PHE A 283 -0.97 13.13 -4.54
CA PHE A 283 -0.45 13.44 -3.23
C PHE A 283 -1.55 14.07 -2.38
N ILE A 284 -1.92 13.40 -1.30
CA ILE A 284 -2.98 13.81 -0.39
C ILE A 284 -2.32 14.27 0.92
N TYR A 285 -2.54 15.54 1.28
CA TYR A 285 -2.03 16.20 2.48
C TYR A 285 -3.09 17.16 3.02
N PRO A 286 -2.95 17.72 4.24
CA PRO A 286 -3.93 18.62 4.83
C PRO A 286 -4.35 19.78 3.90
N GLY A 287 -5.67 19.97 3.77
CA GLY A 287 -6.28 20.84 2.80
C GLY A 287 -6.90 20.13 1.59
N PHE A 288 -6.67 18.82 1.45
CA PHE A 288 -7.33 18.00 0.43
C PHE A 288 -8.80 17.76 0.78
N GLU A 289 -9.70 17.95 -0.20
CA GLU A 289 -11.13 17.67 -0.07
C GLU A 289 -11.48 16.30 -0.60
N PHE A 290 -11.87 15.39 0.30
CA PHE A 290 -12.34 14.06 -0.07
C PHE A 290 -13.76 14.13 -0.64
N LYS A 291 -13.99 13.51 -1.79
CA LYS A 291 -15.28 13.54 -2.50
C LYS A 291 -15.98 12.18 -2.51
N VAL A 292 -15.23 11.11 -2.34
CA VAL A 292 -15.76 9.75 -2.44
C VAL A 292 -15.74 9.04 -1.10
N VAL A 293 -14.63 9.06 -0.39
CA VAL A 293 -14.40 8.26 0.81
C VAL A 293 -14.96 8.92 2.07
N ASP A 294 -15.79 8.18 2.81
CA ASP A 294 -16.42 8.64 4.06
C ASP A 294 -15.70 8.11 5.31
N CYS A 295 -15.20 6.87 5.25
CA CYS A 295 -14.48 6.21 6.34
C CYS A 295 -13.22 5.51 5.81
N LEU A 296 -12.16 5.47 6.62
CA LEU A 296 -10.88 4.90 6.25
C LEU A 296 -10.42 3.86 7.28
N ILE A 297 -10.13 2.65 6.81
CA ILE A 297 -9.47 1.59 7.57
C ILE A 297 -8.01 1.57 7.12
N THR A 298 -7.07 1.74 8.04
CA THR A 298 -5.65 1.84 7.71
C THR A 298 -4.75 1.32 8.84
N ASN A 299 -3.47 1.07 8.55
CA ASN A 299 -2.45 0.82 9.57
C ASN A 299 -1.94 2.13 10.17
N PHE A 300 -1.11 2.03 11.21
CA PHE A 300 -0.31 3.15 11.68
C PHE A 300 0.92 3.33 10.78
N HIS A 301 1.22 4.57 10.41
CA HIS A 301 2.23 4.93 9.42
C HIS A 301 3.50 5.50 10.05
N LEU A 302 4.58 5.54 9.25
CA LEU A 302 5.87 6.12 9.62
C LEU A 302 5.77 7.62 9.91
N PRO A 303 6.56 8.15 10.86
CA PRO A 303 6.79 9.58 10.99
C PRO A 303 7.26 10.17 9.66
N LYS A 304 6.87 11.41 9.38
CA LYS A 304 7.28 12.20 8.18
C LYS A 304 6.98 11.51 6.84
N SER A 305 6.07 10.53 6.81
CA SER A 305 5.69 9.84 5.56
C SER A 305 4.52 10.52 4.86
N THR A 306 4.39 10.28 3.56
CA THR A 306 3.21 10.73 2.79
C THR A 306 1.91 10.13 3.32
N LEU A 307 1.98 8.98 3.98
CA LEU A 307 0.81 8.28 4.50
C LEU A 307 0.27 8.91 5.80
N ILE A 308 1.13 9.39 6.71
CA ILE A 308 0.64 10.14 7.88
C ILE A 308 0.05 11.49 7.44
N MET A 309 0.57 12.09 6.37
CA MET A 309 0.01 13.30 5.78
C MET A 309 -1.40 13.06 5.21
N LEU A 310 -1.62 11.91 4.54
CA LEU A 310 -2.92 11.51 4.02
C LEU A 310 -3.95 11.32 5.14
N VAL A 311 -3.61 10.59 6.19
CA VAL A 311 -4.57 10.37 7.31
C VAL A 311 -4.81 11.68 8.08
N SER A 312 -3.81 12.55 8.17
CA SER A 312 -3.97 13.91 8.73
C SER A 312 -4.85 14.81 7.86
N ALA A 313 -4.87 14.60 6.54
CA ALA A 313 -5.81 15.28 5.66
C ALA A 313 -7.23 14.73 5.84
N PHE A 314 -7.37 13.43 6.14
CA PHE A 314 -8.67 12.77 6.26
C PHE A 314 -9.44 13.13 7.54
N ALA A 315 -8.74 13.35 8.65
CA ALA A 315 -9.33 13.80 9.91
C ALA A 315 -8.95 15.27 10.21
N SER A 316 -7.87 15.46 10.91
CA SER A 316 -7.04 16.65 11.06
C SER A 316 -5.69 16.22 11.60
N LYS A 317 -4.67 17.07 11.48
CA LYS A 317 -3.35 16.78 12.06
C LYS A 317 -3.45 16.55 13.57
N GLU A 318 -4.18 17.39 14.27
CA GLU A 318 -4.35 17.36 15.72
C GLU A 318 -5.00 16.06 16.18
N ILE A 319 -6.09 15.63 15.54
CA ILE A 319 -6.80 14.37 15.85
C ILE A 319 -5.87 13.18 15.60
N ILE A 320 -5.17 13.16 14.46
CA ILE A 320 -4.27 12.05 14.12
C ILE A 320 -3.08 11.98 15.08
N MET A 321 -2.44 13.09 15.41
CA MET A 321 -1.33 13.10 16.35
C MET A 321 -1.77 12.66 17.76
N ASN A 322 -2.97 13.05 18.19
CA ASN A 322 -3.57 12.54 19.43
C ASN A 322 -3.79 11.02 19.38
N ALA A 323 -4.33 10.49 18.29
CA ALA A 323 -4.55 9.06 18.09
C ALA A 323 -3.23 8.28 18.09
N TYR A 324 -2.17 8.81 17.46
CA TYR A 324 -0.85 8.18 17.43
C TYR A 324 -0.17 8.18 18.81
N ASN A 325 -0.27 9.28 19.55
CA ASN A 325 0.21 9.35 20.94
C ASN A 325 -0.52 8.35 21.84
N GLU A 326 -1.84 8.20 21.67
CA GLU A 326 -2.62 7.21 22.41
C GLU A 326 -2.23 5.78 22.01
N ALA A 327 -2.00 5.51 20.72
CA ALA A 327 -1.57 4.22 20.24
C ALA A 327 -0.18 3.82 20.79
N THR A 328 0.80 4.73 20.82
CA THR A 328 2.12 4.46 21.38
C THR A 328 2.05 4.16 22.89
N LYS A 329 1.27 4.94 23.69
CA LYS A 329 1.04 4.68 25.10
C LYS A 329 0.44 3.30 25.37
N ASN A 330 -0.51 2.86 24.53
CA ASN A 330 -1.20 1.59 24.67
C ASN A 330 -0.51 0.44 23.92
N LYS A 331 0.75 0.65 23.49
CA LYS A 331 1.59 -0.36 22.82
C LYS A 331 0.87 -1.02 21.64
N TYR A 332 0.28 -0.20 20.77
CA TYR A 332 -0.13 -0.65 19.46
C TYR A 332 1.09 -0.96 18.63
N ARG A 333 0.95 -1.94 17.75
CA ARG A 333 2.00 -2.31 16.80
C ARG A 333 1.87 -1.45 15.55
N PHE A 334 2.98 -1.06 14.99
CA PHE A 334 3.05 -0.14 13.88
C PHE A 334 3.42 -0.82 12.55
N PHE A 335 3.08 -0.21 11.45
CA PHE A 335 3.39 -0.51 10.05
C PHE A 335 2.70 -1.76 9.51
N SER A 336 3.34 -2.44 8.50
CA SER A 336 2.71 -3.46 7.65
C SER A 336 2.04 -4.61 8.40
N PHE A 337 2.67 -5.14 9.44
CA PHE A 337 2.13 -6.20 10.29
C PHE A 337 1.59 -5.69 11.63
N GLY A 338 1.46 -4.38 11.74
CA GLY A 338 0.96 -3.71 12.94
C GLY A 338 -0.54 -3.86 13.14
N ASP A 339 -1.06 -2.98 13.99
CA ASP A 339 -2.48 -2.89 14.31
C ASP A 339 -3.20 -1.91 13.36
N ALA A 340 -4.51 -1.83 13.46
CA ALA A 340 -5.34 -1.05 12.57
C ALA A 340 -5.93 0.20 13.25
N MET A 341 -6.31 1.15 12.42
CA MET A 341 -7.07 2.33 12.79
C MET A 341 -8.31 2.44 11.87
N LEU A 342 -9.47 2.71 12.44
CA LEU A 342 -10.69 3.10 11.72
C LEU A 342 -10.93 4.59 11.95
N ILE A 343 -10.81 5.39 10.92
CA ILE A 343 -11.15 6.81 10.96
C ILE A 343 -12.56 6.97 10.39
N LYS A 344 -13.50 7.36 11.22
CA LYS A 344 -14.91 7.48 10.85
C LYS A 344 -15.48 8.84 11.19
N LYS A 345 -16.58 9.18 10.50
CA LYS A 345 -17.49 10.25 10.86
C LYS A 345 -18.70 9.65 11.58
N GLU A 346 -19.22 10.32 12.59
CA GLU A 346 -20.53 9.98 13.13
C GLU A 346 -21.61 10.40 12.14
N LYS A 347 -22.64 9.54 12.03
CA LYS A 347 -23.86 9.89 11.29
C LYS A 347 -24.91 10.32 12.27
#